data_a8ba4211de137c04c8699a51550d857d
#
_entry.id   a8ba4211de137c04c8699a51550d857d
#
_cell.length_a   1.000
_cell.length_b   1.000
_cell.length_c   1.000
_cell.angle_alpha   90.00
_cell.angle_beta   90.00
_cell.angle_gamma   90.00
#
_symmetry.space_group_name_H-M   'P 1'
#
loop_
_entity.id
_entity.type
_entity.pdbx_description
1 polymer ?
#
loop_
_entity_poly.entity_id
_entity_poly.type
_entity_poly.pdbx_seq_one_letter_code
_entity_poly.pdbx_strand_id
1 'polypeptide(L)'
;MDKYEFNIKVEQIKKLVNKGDYETAMKIADTIDWRRVRNVSILSMVATIYEKNEEYQEAKDILLLAFERAPIGKRLLYKLAELAIREGSIGEAEDYY
;
A
#
# COMPACT_ATOMS: atom_id res chain seq x y z
N MET A 1 -10.96 16.15 -2.20
CA MET A 1 -9.89 16.41 -1.20
C MET A 1 -8.83 17.29 -1.84
N ASP A 2 -8.49 18.39 -1.23
CA ASP A 2 -7.44 19.26 -1.74
C ASP A 2 -6.04 18.78 -1.28
N LYS A 3 -5.01 19.38 -1.85
CA LYS A 3 -3.63 18.99 -1.57
C LYS A 3 -3.25 19.20 -0.09
N TYR A 4 -3.76 20.26 0.52
CA TYR A 4 -3.47 20.57 1.92
C TYR A 4 -4.07 19.50 2.84
N GLU A 5 -5.32 19.14 2.64
CA GLU A 5 -5.99 18.09 3.41
C GLU A 5 -5.29 16.73 3.23
N PHE A 6 -4.92 16.40 1.99
CA PHE A 6 -4.17 15.19 1.69
C PHE A 6 -2.86 15.14 2.47
N ASN A 7 -2.09 16.22 2.46
CA ASN A 7 -0.81 16.27 3.16
C ASN A 7 -0.97 16.10 4.67
N ILE A 8 -2.01 16.71 5.26
CA ILE A 8 -2.30 16.54 6.70
C ILE A 8 -2.59 15.07 7.01
N LYS A 9 -3.43 14.43 6.21
CA LYS A 9 -3.78 13.02 6.42
C LYS A 9 -2.57 12.11 6.29
N VAL A 10 -1.72 12.34 5.29
CA VAL A 10 -0.49 11.55 5.10
C VAL A 10 0.44 11.71 6.31
N GLU A 11 0.59 12.91 6.83
CA GLU A 11 1.42 13.12 8.02
C GLU A 11 0.85 12.41 9.25
N GLN A 12 -0.46 12.41 9.42
CA GLN A 12 -1.12 11.65 10.49
C GLN A 12 -0.87 10.16 10.35
N ILE A 13 -0.97 9.64 9.14
CA ILE A 13 -0.71 8.23 8.83
C ILE A 13 0.74 7.88 9.19
N LYS A 14 1.70 8.71 8.78
CA LYS A 14 3.12 8.48 9.09
C LYS A 14 3.37 8.40 10.60
N LYS A 15 2.77 9.29 11.37
CA LYS A 15 2.90 9.28 12.84
C LYS A 15 2.34 8.00 13.44
N LEU A 16 1.18 7.56 12.96
CA LEU A 16 0.55 6.32 13.44
C LEU A 16 1.39 5.09 13.09
N VAL A 17 1.93 5.04 11.89
CA VAL A 17 2.81 3.96 11.47
C VAL A 17 4.06 3.89 12.36
N ASN A 18 4.64 5.05 12.68
CA ASN A 18 5.81 5.11 13.55
C ASN A 18 5.50 4.60 14.96
N LYS A 19 4.27 4.72 15.40
CA LYS A 19 3.81 4.19 16.70
C LYS A 19 3.38 2.72 16.62
N GLY A 20 3.30 2.17 15.43
CA GLY A 20 2.80 0.81 15.22
C GLY A 20 1.28 0.69 15.25
N ASP A 21 0.56 1.82 15.22
CA ASP A 21 -0.91 1.83 15.22
C ASP A 21 -1.46 1.74 13.80
N TYR A 22 -1.31 0.56 13.21
CA TYR A 22 -1.73 0.31 11.84
C TYR A 22 -3.25 0.32 11.67
N GLU A 23 -3.99 -0.03 12.72
CA GLU A 23 -5.46 -0.05 12.66
C GLU A 23 -6.02 1.37 12.45
N THR A 24 -5.57 2.33 13.26
CA THR A 24 -6.01 3.72 13.12
C THR A 24 -5.50 4.33 11.81
N ALA A 25 -4.27 4.00 11.42
CA ALA A 25 -3.71 4.45 10.15
C ALA A 25 -4.57 3.98 8.97
N MET A 26 -5.06 2.74 8.99
CA MET A 26 -5.93 2.21 7.96
C MET A 26 -7.26 2.98 7.88
N LYS A 27 -7.83 3.35 9.02
CA LYS A 27 -9.07 4.13 9.04
C LYS A 27 -8.92 5.47 8.30
N ILE A 28 -7.78 6.13 8.49
CA ILE A 28 -7.47 7.37 7.77
C ILE A 28 -7.23 7.08 6.29
N ALA A 29 -6.47 6.02 5.99
CA ALA A 29 -6.18 5.62 4.61
C ALA A 29 -7.44 5.32 3.81
N ASP A 30 -8.46 4.73 4.44
CA ASP A 30 -9.73 4.41 3.79
C ASP A 30 -10.49 5.65 3.30
N THR A 31 -10.15 6.84 3.78
CA THR A 31 -10.79 8.10 3.37
C THR A 31 -10.14 8.73 2.14
N ILE A 32 -9.06 8.13 1.61
CA ILE A 32 -8.26 8.71 0.52
C ILE A 32 -8.43 7.85 -0.72
N ASP A 33 -8.59 8.50 -1.89
CA ASP A 33 -8.60 7.81 -3.18
C ASP A 33 -7.16 7.66 -3.69
N TRP A 34 -6.56 6.52 -3.40
CA TRP A 34 -5.17 6.24 -3.74
C TRP A 34 -4.90 6.16 -5.24
N ARG A 35 -5.92 5.96 -6.06
CA ARG A 35 -5.78 5.92 -7.52
C ARG A 35 -5.31 7.25 -8.09
N ARG A 36 -5.48 8.34 -7.35
CA ARG A 36 -5.03 9.68 -7.73
C ARG A 36 -3.61 9.99 -7.23
N VAL A 37 -3.08 9.17 -6.36
CA VAL A 37 -1.76 9.40 -5.75
C VAL A 37 -0.68 8.84 -6.67
N ARG A 38 0.36 9.63 -6.91
CA ARG A 38 1.48 9.26 -7.79
C ARG A 38 2.77 8.98 -7.04
N ASN A 39 2.85 9.33 -5.77
CA ASN A 39 4.05 9.13 -4.98
C ASN A 39 4.18 7.67 -4.57
N VAL A 40 5.16 6.99 -5.15
CA VAL A 40 5.39 5.55 -4.95
C VAL A 40 5.72 5.23 -3.49
N SER A 41 6.49 6.09 -2.82
CA SER A 41 6.84 5.88 -1.41
C SER A 41 5.61 5.89 -0.51
N ILE A 42 4.68 6.81 -0.76
CA ILE A 42 3.42 6.89 0.00
C ILE A 42 2.57 5.66 -0.29
N LEU A 43 2.44 5.27 -1.54
CA LEU A 43 1.67 4.08 -1.92
C LEU A 43 2.22 2.81 -1.27
N SER A 44 3.56 2.67 -1.24
CA SER A 44 4.21 1.51 -0.60
C SER A 44 3.93 1.47 0.91
N MET A 45 3.98 2.63 1.58
CA MET A 45 3.66 2.74 2.99
C MET A 45 2.21 2.32 3.27
N VAL A 46 1.28 2.79 2.45
CA VAL A 46 -0.14 2.48 2.61
C VAL A 46 -0.40 0.99 2.37
N ALA A 47 0.25 0.40 1.37
CA ALA A 47 0.15 -1.04 1.14
C ALA A 47 0.61 -1.83 2.37
N THR A 48 1.68 -1.38 3.04
CA THR A 48 2.15 -2.01 4.28
C THR A 48 1.10 -1.91 5.38
N ILE A 49 0.41 -0.78 5.49
CA ILE A 49 -0.67 -0.60 6.47
C ILE A 49 -1.78 -1.62 6.25
N TYR A 50 -2.24 -1.78 5.01
CA TYR A 50 -3.28 -2.75 4.70
C TYR A 50 -2.80 -4.19 4.96
N GLU A 51 -1.55 -4.49 4.61
CA GLU A 51 -0.96 -5.81 4.88
C GLU A 51 -0.95 -6.12 6.37
N LYS A 52 -0.57 -5.15 7.21
CA LYS A 52 -0.54 -5.33 8.67
C LYS A 52 -1.93 -5.56 9.27
N ASN A 53 -2.96 -5.11 8.59
CA ASN A 53 -4.36 -5.34 8.98
C ASN A 53 -4.96 -6.59 8.30
N GLU A 54 -4.12 -7.38 7.62
CA GLU A 54 -4.54 -8.58 6.89
C GLU A 54 -5.51 -8.30 5.75
N GLU A 55 -5.56 -7.05 5.27
CA GLU A 55 -6.33 -6.65 4.10
C GLU A 55 -5.46 -6.81 2.85
N TYR A 56 -5.18 -8.07 2.50
CA TYR A 56 -4.19 -8.40 1.46
C TYR A 56 -4.63 -7.96 0.07
N GLN A 57 -5.92 -8.00 -0.24
CA GLN A 57 -6.41 -7.57 -1.55
C GLN A 57 -6.19 -6.06 -1.74
N GLU A 58 -6.54 -5.26 -0.73
CA GLU A 58 -6.29 -3.82 -0.76
C GLU A 58 -4.80 -3.52 -0.88
N ALA A 59 -3.97 -4.23 -0.11
CA ALA A 59 -2.52 -4.05 -0.17
C ALA A 59 -1.98 -4.34 -1.56
N LYS A 60 -2.44 -5.41 -2.19
CA LYS A 60 -2.03 -5.79 -3.53
C LYS A 60 -2.47 -4.74 -4.55
N ASP A 61 -3.69 -4.26 -4.46
CA ASP A 61 -4.21 -3.24 -5.39
C ASP A 61 -3.39 -1.95 -5.30
N ILE A 62 -3.04 -1.52 -4.09
CA ILE A 62 -2.20 -0.34 -3.88
C ILE A 62 -0.80 -0.54 -4.45
N LEU A 63 -0.21 -1.73 -4.26
CA LEU A 63 1.11 -2.04 -4.82
C LEU A 63 1.09 -2.08 -6.35
N LEU A 64 0.00 -2.55 -6.95
CA LEU A 64 -0.15 -2.50 -8.40
C LEU A 64 -0.18 -1.07 -8.91
N LEU A 65 -0.86 -0.16 -8.21
CA LEU A 65 -0.82 1.26 -8.53
C LEU A 65 0.61 1.81 -8.45
N ALA A 66 1.34 1.46 -7.38
CA ALA A 66 2.72 1.90 -7.22
C ALA A 66 3.60 1.37 -8.35
N PHE A 67 3.40 0.12 -8.75
CA PHE A 67 4.13 -0.48 -9.86
C PHE A 67 3.84 0.23 -11.19
N GLU A 68 2.60 0.60 -11.44
CA GLU A 68 2.22 1.36 -12.64
C GLU A 68 2.89 2.73 -12.69
N ARG A 69 3.12 3.36 -11.54
CA ARG A 69 3.77 4.68 -11.46
C ARG A 69 5.29 4.58 -11.62
N ALA A 70 5.88 3.46 -11.19
CA ALA A 70 7.33 3.22 -11.26
C ALA A 70 7.59 1.74 -11.54
N PRO A 71 7.38 1.27 -12.77
CA PRO A 71 7.33 -0.16 -13.10
C PRO A 71 8.67 -0.90 -13.07
N ILE A 72 9.76 -0.26 -12.68
CA ILE A 72 11.11 -0.83 -12.75
C ILE A 72 11.59 -1.46 -11.44
N GLY A 73 10.73 -1.52 -10.42
CA GLY A 73 11.18 -1.96 -9.11
C GLY A 73 11.04 -3.46 -8.87
N LYS A 74 12.14 -4.22 -8.88
CA LYS A 74 12.13 -5.62 -8.43
C LYS A 74 11.55 -5.75 -7.03
N ARG A 75 11.80 -4.76 -6.18
CA ARG A 75 11.29 -4.72 -4.82
C ARG A 75 9.76 -4.77 -4.78
N LEU A 76 9.10 -4.06 -5.70
CA LEU A 76 7.64 -4.10 -5.80
C LEU A 76 7.14 -5.47 -6.26
N LEU A 77 7.85 -6.10 -7.22
CA LEU A 77 7.51 -7.44 -7.68
C LEU A 77 7.61 -8.46 -6.55
N TYR A 78 8.68 -8.40 -5.75
CA TYR A 78 8.82 -9.28 -4.59
C TYR A 78 7.70 -9.07 -3.59
N LYS A 79 7.30 -7.82 -3.35
CA LYS A 79 6.20 -7.53 -2.43
C LYS A 79 4.87 -8.08 -2.93
N LEU A 80 4.60 -7.96 -4.23
CA LEU A 80 3.40 -8.53 -4.84
C LEU A 80 3.39 -10.06 -4.72
N ALA A 81 4.52 -10.70 -4.99
CA ALA A 81 4.66 -12.15 -4.86
C ALA A 81 4.44 -12.61 -3.42
N GLU A 82 4.99 -11.90 -2.46
CA GLU A 82 4.81 -12.18 -1.02
C GLU A 82 3.35 -12.12 -0.63
N LEU A 83 2.62 -11.09 -1.08
CA LEU A 83 1.20 -10.95 -0.79
C LEU A 83 0.37 -12.06 -1.45
N ALA A 84 0.70 -12.44 -2.67
CA ALA A 84 0.03 -13.53 -3.36
C ALA A 84 0.19 -14.85 -2.60
N ILE A 85 1.38 -15.12 -2.09
CA ILE A 85 1.65 -16.32 -1.27
C ILE A 85 0.81 -16.29 0.02
N ARG A 86 0.74 -15.16 0.68
CA ARG A 86 -0.05 -14.99 1.91
C ARG A 86 -1.54 -15.22 1.69
N GLU A 87 -2.03 -14.87 0.49
CA GLU A 87 -3.42 -15.13 0.11
C GLU A 87 -3.65 -16.59 -0.29
N GLY A 88 -2.58 -17.40 -0.38
CA GLY A 88 -2.66 -18.77 -0.85
C GLY A 88 -2.67 -18.90 -2.38
N SER A 89 -2.29 -17.84 -3.10
CA SER A 89 -2.30 -17.80 -4.56
C SER A 89 -0.90 -18.10 -5.12
N ILE A 90 -0.41 -19.32 -4.91
CA ILE A 90 0.95 -19.71 -5.31
C ILE A 90 1.19 -19.51 -6.81
N GLY A 91 0.21 -19.87 -7.66
CA GLY A 91 0.32 -19.67 -9.10
C GLY A 91 0.45 -18.19 -9.46
N GLU A 92 -0.28 -17.31 -8.77
CA GLU A 92 -0.17 -15.87 -8.96
C GLU A 92 1.22 -15.37 -8.56
N ALA A 93 1.79 -15.89 -7.47
CA ALA A 93 3.13 -15.54 -7.04
C ALA A 93 4.18 -15.86 -8.12
N GLU A 94 4.03 -16.97 -8.81
CA GLU A 94 4.93 -17.34 -9.91
C GLU A 94 4.89 -16.33 -11.04
N ASP A 95 3.75 -15.73 -11.32
CA ASP A 95 3.59 -14.73 -12.37
C ASP A 95 4.36 -13.44 -12.07
N TYR A 96 4.68 -13.17 -10.82
CA TYR A 96 5.42 -11.95 -10.42
C TYR A 96 6.94 -12.16 -10.35
N TYR A 97 7.40 -13.39 -10.36
CA TYR A 97 8.82 -13.71 -10.40
C TYR A 97 9.28 -13.93 -11.84
#